data_8a19b47b680d0bee36bd319dd6495719
#
_entry.id   8a19b47b680d0bee36bd319dd6495719
#
_cell.length_a   1.000
_cell.length_b   1.000
_cell.length_c   1.000
_cell.angle_alpha   90.00
_cell.angle_beta   90.00
_cell.angle_gamma   90.00
#
_symmetry.space_group_name_H-M   'P 1'
#
loop_
_entity.id
_entity.type
_entity.pdbx_description
1 polymer ?
#
loop_
_entity_poly.entity_id
_entity_poly.type
_entity_poly.pdbx_seq_one_letter_code
_entity_poly.pdbx_strand_id
1 'polypeptide(L)'
;PYAAEAVQYIGDLIDELHTAGFDQIVLENVQFPSSTSSKQDYGSTNGVGRADQLTADITAWEQRFGGSVTLWYSYTLAEVTGTSPTLGVPAVELGLKNLLVRVPSASTMTDEEHTALIQSQTEAGAEHVVVWDPTAGIFE
;
A
#
# COMPACT_ATOMS: atom_id res chain seq x y z
N PRO A 1 8.62 -9.47 -1.68
CA PRO A 1 7.95 -9.73 -0.40
C PRO A 1 8.42 -11.02 0.30
N TYR A 2 8.60 -12.16 -0.40
CA TYR A 2 9.06 -13.41 0.23
C TYR A 2 10.56 -13.41 0.66
N ALA A 3 11.37 -12.50 0.18
CA ALA A 3 12.78 -12.41 0.55
C ALA A 3 12.95 -11.53 1.79
N ALA A 4 13.33 -12.12 2.91
CA ALA A 4 13.49 -11.39 4.17
C ALA A 4 14.52 -10.27 4.07
N GLU A 5 15.60 -10.47 3.29
CA GLU A 5 16.61 -9.45 3.05
C GLU A 5 16.06 -8.23 2.30
N ALA A 6 15.08 -8.43 1.38
CA ALA A 6 14.44 -7.32 0.68
C ALA A 6 13.54 -6.51 1.61
N VAL A 7 12.80 -7.18 2.50
CA VAL A 7 11.95 -6.52 3.50
C VAL A 7 12.82 -5.74 4.49
N GLN A 8 13.94 -6.33 4.93
CA GLN A 8 14.92 -5.66 5.79
C GLN A 8 15.53 -4.44 5.09
N TYR A 9 15.93 -4.56 3.83
CA TYR A 9 16.50 -3.45 3.05
C TYR A 9 15.55 -2.26 2.93
N ILE A 10 14.27 -2.50 2.67
CA ILE A 10 13.26 -1.43 2.67
C ILE A 10 13.16 -0.78 4.07
N GLY A 11 13.19 -1.57 5.12
CA GLY A 11 13.22 -1.06 6.49
C GLY A 11 14.44 -0.17 6.75
N ASP A 12 15.62 -0.54 6.26
CA ASP A 12 16.83 0.26 6.41
C ASP A 12 16.75 1.58 5.64
N LEU A 13 16.13 1.59 4.44
CA LEU A 13 15.85 2.82 3.70
C LEU A 13 14.89 3.75 4.44
N ILE A 14 13.84 3.21 5.08
CA ILE A 14 12.92 4.00 5.92
C ILE A 14 13.70 4.67 7.07
N ASP A 15 14.59 3.91 7.71
CA ASP A 15 15.43 4.42 8.81
C ASP A 15 16.38 5.54 8.35
N GLU A 16 17.00 5.38 7.19
CA GLU A 16 17.83 6.43 6.58
C GLU A 16 17.04 7.70 6.28
N LEU A 17 15.84 7.58 5.71
CA LEU A 17 14.96 8.71 5.42
C LEU A 17 14.52 9.40 6.72
N HIS A 18 14.16 8.64 7.74
CA HIS A 18 13.81 9.20 9.04
C HIS A 18 15.01 9.94 9.68
N THR A 19 16.19 9.37 9.62
CA THR A 19 17.43 10.02 10.08
C THR A 19 17.73 11.32 9.31
N ALA A 20 17.35 11.38 8.03
CA ALA A 20 17.45 12.59 7.21
C ALA A 20 16.37 13.64 7.52
N GLY A 21 15.40 13.34 8.40
CA GLY A 21 14.40 14.27 8.90
C GLY A 21 13.00 14.12 8.28
N PHE A 22 12.73 13.02 7.58
CA PHE A 22 11.39 12.76 7.04
C PHE A 22 10.52 12.04 8.09
N ASP A 23 9.39 12.65 8.44
CA ASP A 23 8.42 12.10 9.41
C ASP A 23 7.27 11.34 8.75
N GLN A 24 7.08 11.54 7.44
CA GLN A 24 6.09 10.86 6.64
C GLN A 24 6.75 10.28 5.38
N ILE A 25 6.51 9.00 5.14
CA ILE A 25 7.11 8.27 4.02
C ILE A 25 6.00 7.53 3.27
N VAL A 26 5.96 7.69 1.94
CA VAL A 26 5.04 6.97 1.07
C VAL A 26 5.77 5.77 0.46
N LEU A 27 5.24 4.59 0.71
CA LEU A 27 5.68 3.35 0.09
C LEU A 27 4.80 3.03 -1.10
N GLU A 28 5.39 3.04 -2.28
CA GLU A 28 4.73 2.65 -3.52
C GLU A 28 5.13 1.23 -3.93
N ASN A 29 4.25 0.56 -4.66
CA ASN A 29 4.50 -0.78 -5.20
C ASN A 29 4.83 -1.85 -4.14
N VAL A 30 4.24 -1.74 -2.94
CA VAL A 30 4.25 -2.82 -1.94
C VAL A 30 3.28 -3.91 -2.42
N GLN A 31 3.70 -4.63 -3.44
CA GLN A 31 2.87 -5.58 -4.19
C GLN A 31 3.72 -6.61 -4.93
N PHE A 32 3.06 -7.64 -5.43
CA PHE A 32 3.68 -8.58 -6.36
C PHE A 32 3.63 -8.02 -7.78
N PRO A 33 4.59 -8.36 -8.65
CA PRO A 33 4.55 -7.96 -10.04
C PRO A 33 3.30 -8.47 -10.75
N SER A 34 2.78 -7.70 -11.70
CA SER A 34 1.58 -8.01 -12.48
C SER A 34 1.78 -9.10 -13.54
N SER A 35 3.03 -9.50 -13.81
CA SER A 35 3.32 -10.54 -14.79
C SER A 35 2.87 -11.93 -14.32
N THR A 36 2.51 -12.77 -15.27
CA THR A 36 2.01 -14.12 -15.00
C THR A 36 2.95 -14.91 -14.09
N SER A 37 2.39 -15.55 -13.07
CA SER A 37 3.10 -16.33 -12.05
C SER A 37 4.05 -17.39 -12.62
N SER A 38 3.81 -17.88 -13.84
CA SER A 38 4.65 -18.86 -14.52
C SER A 38 6.04 -18.34 -14.95
N LYS A 39 6.25 -17.01 -14.89
CA LYS A 39 7.51 -16.37 -15.28
C LYS A 39 8.31 -15.82 -14.10
N GLN A 40 7.83 -16.02 -12.88
CA GLN A 40 8.45 -15.48 -11.67
C GLN A 40 8.79 -16.60 -10.72
N ASP A 41 10.05 -16.71 -10.40
CA ASP A 41 10.55 -17.56 -9.31
C ASP A 41 10.67 -16.71 -8.05
N TYR A 42 9.80 -16.99 -7.08
CA TYR A 42 9.82 -16.34 -5.76
C TYR A 42 10.65 -17.14 -4.74
N GLY A 43 11.30 -18.22 -5.16
CA GLY A 43 11.91 -19.17 -4.24
C GLY A 43 10.84 -19.91 -3.41
N SER A 44 11.21 -20.29 -2.19
CA SER A 44 10.27 -20.95 -1.30
C SER A 44 9.29 -19.95 -0.70
N THR A 45 7.98 -20.14 -0.94
CA THR A 45 6.92 -19.38 -0.31
C THR A 45 6.52 -19.95 1.06
N ASN A 46 7.02 -21.14 1.41
CA ASN A 46 6.64 -21.89 2.60
C ASN A 46 5.11 -22.07 2.77
N GLY A 47 4.37 -22.04 1.68
CA GLY A 47 2.91 -22.15 1.66
C GLY A 47 2.18 -20.86 2.08
N VAL A 48 2.89 -19.75 2.25
CA VAL A 48 2.28 -18.45 2.59
C VAL A 48 1.68 -17.81 1.34
N GLY A 49 0.44 -17.37 1.43
CA GLY A 49 -0.26 -16.65 0.38
C GLY A 49 0.30 -15.24 0.16
N ARG A 50 0.03 -14.66 -1.02
CA ARG A 50 0.52 -13.31 -1.37
C ARG A 50 0.03 -12.24 -0.41
N ALA A 51 -1.27 -12.21 -0.13
CA ALA A 51 -1.88 -11.26 0.79
C ALA A 51 -1.31 -11.40 2.22
N ASP A 52 -1.17 -12.64 2.70
CA ASP A 52 -0.61 -12.90 4.03
C ASP A 52 0.84 -12.44 4.13
N GLN A 53 1.64 -12.64 3.07
CA GLN A 53 3.02 -12.17 3.05
C GLN A 53 3.11 -10.64 3.05
N LEU A 54 2.31 -9.96 2.22
CA LEU A 54 2.27 -8.49 2.19
C LEU A 54 1.81 -7.92 3.53
N THR A 55 0.79 -8.52 4.15
CA THR A 55 0.33 -8.13 5.49
C THR A 55 1.43 -8.31 6.54
N ALA A 56 2.19 -9.40 6.46
CA ALA A 56 3.31 -9.63 7.37
C ALA A 56 4.44 -8.59 7.19
N ASP A 57 4.78 -8.25 5.95
CA ASP A 57 5.81 -7.24 5.64
C ASP A 57 5.39 -5.85 6.15
N ILE A 58 4.15 -5.45 5.86
CA ILE A 58 3.56 -4.19 6.34
C ILE A 58 3.55 -4.14 7.86
N THR A 59 3.10 -5.22 8.51
CA THR A 59 3.07 -5.32 9.97
C THR A 59 4.47 -5.17 10.58
N ALA A 60 5.49 -5.77 9.97
CA ALA A 60 6.87 -5.65 10.43
C ALA A 60 7.39 -4.21 10.36
N TRP A 61 7.12 -3.48 9.28
CA TRP A 61 7.51 -2.07 9.16
C TRP A 61 6.72 -1.17 10.13
N GLU A 62 5.42 -1.39 10.30
CA GLU A 62 4.59 -0.65 11.26
C GLU A 62 5.06 -0.89 12.71
N GLN A 63 5.45 -2.10 13.06
CA GLN A 63 6.01 -2.40 14.39
C GLN A 63 7.36 -1.72 14.60
N ARG A 64 8.20 -1.63 13.56
CA ARG A 64 9.52 -1.01 13.64
C ARG A 64 9.44 0.52 13.68
N PHE A 65 8.55 1.13 12.91
CA PHE A 65 8.57 2.58 12.64
C PHE A 65 7.30 3.34 13.06
N GLY A 66 6.16 2.67 13.27
CA GLY A 66 4.85 3.32 13.48
C GLY A 66 4.74 4.24 14.69
N GLY A 67 5.73 4.24 15.58
CA GLY A 67 5.82 5.19 16.71
C GLY A 67 6.65 6.45 16.40
N SER A 68 7.38 6.49 15.29
CA SER A 68 8.32 7.57 14.93
C SER A 68 8.12 8.12 13.52
N VAL A 69 7.60 7.33 12.61
CA VAL A 69 7.35 7.69 11.21
C VAL A 69 5.94 7.30 10.81
N THR A 70 5.24 8.18 10.11
CA THR A 70 3.96 7.85 9.49
C THR A 70 4.23 7.19 8.13
N LEU A 71 3.90 5.90 8.02
CA LEU A 71 4.01 5.16 6.77
C LEU A 71 2.68 5.22 6.02
N TRP A 72 2.74 5.67 4.77
CA TRP A 72 1.64 5.65 3.82
C TRP A 72 1.88 4.57 2.77
N TYR A 73 0.85 3.85 2.42
CA TYR A 73 0.91 2.82 1.38
C TYR A 73 0.08 3.28 0.18
N SER A 74 0.74 3.39 -0.96
CA SER A 74 0.13 3.96 -2.17
C SER A 74 -0.27 2.88 -3.14
N TYR A 75 -1.58 2.84 -3.46
CA TYR A 75 -2.18 1.89 -4.39
C TYR A 75 -3.04 2.60 -5.43
N THR A 76 -3.24 1.97 -6.57
CA THR A 76 -4.14 2.45 -7.61
C THR A 76 -5.60 2.24 -7.21
N LEU A 77 -6.49 3.03 -7.80
CA LEU A 77 -7.94 2.88 -7.59
C LEU A 77 -8.42 1.43 -7.84
N ALA A 78 -7.89 0.75 -8.86
CA ALA A 78 -8.25 -0.63 -9.18
C ALA A 78 -7.82 -1.63 -8.09
N GLU A 79 -6.67 -1.40 -7.44
CA GLU A 79 -6.17 -2.24 -6.34
C GLU A 79 -6.93 -1.99 -5.03
N VAL A 80 -7.52 -0.82 -4.88
CA VAL A 80 -8.29 -0.44 -3.70
C VAL A 80 -9.74 -0.92 -3.80
N THR A 81 -10.36 -0.79 -4.96
CA THR A 81 -11.80 -1.09 -5.15
C THR A 81 -12.07 -2.54 -5.60
N GLY A 82 -11.05 -3.30 -5.91
CA GLY A 82 -11.20 -4.67 -6.39
C GLY A 82 -10.05 -5.58 -6.00
N THR A 83 -10.19 -6.87 -6.31
CA THR A 83 -9.11 -7.85 -6.12
C THR A 83 -8.16 -7.80 -7.30
N SER A 84 -6.91 -7.40 -7.04
CA SER A 84 -5.83 -7.40 -8.03
C SER A 84 -4.95 -8.65 -7.90
N PRO A 85 -4.45 -9.22 -9.01
CA PRO A 85 -3.45 -10.29 -8.96
C PRO A 85 -2.16 -9.90 -8.24
N THR A 86 -1.87 -8.59 -8.15
CA THR A 86 -0.69 -8.04 -7.47
C THR A 86 -0.78 -8.13 -5.95
N LEU A 87 -2.00 -8.09 -5.40
CA LEU A 87 -2.25 -8.12 -3.96
C LEU A 87 -2.92 -9.43 -3.51
N GLY A 88 -3.83 -9.97 -4.33
CA GLY A 88 -4.66 -11.12 -3.99
C GLY A 88 -5.94 -10.77 -3.22
N VAL A 89 -6.03 -9.55 -2.69
CA VAL A 89 -7.18 -8.98 -1.96
C VAL A 89 -7.27 -7.48 -2.29
N PRO A 90 -8.38 -6.79 -1.99
CA PRO A 90 -8.43 -5.33 -1.97
C PRO A 90 -7.37 -4.76 -1.02
N ALA A 91 -6.74 -3.63 -1.38
CA ALA A 91 -5.59 -3.10 -0.63
C ALA A 91 -5.88 -2.89 0.87
N VAL A 92 -7.07 -2.42 1.24
CA VAL A 92 -7.44 -2.17 2.64
C VAL A 92 -7.41 -3.44 3.51
N GLU A 93 -7.62 -4.61 2.91
CA GLU A 93 -7.56 -5.91 3.63
C GLU A 93 -6.13 -6.32 4.03
N LEU A 94 -5.11 -5.60 3.55
CA LEU A 94 -3.72 -5.78 3.99
C LEU A 94 -3.44 -5.20 5.40
N GLY A 95 -4.43 -4.58 6.05
CA GLY A 95 -4.28 -4.01 7.39
C GLY A 95 -3.58 -2.65 7.41
N LEU A 96 -3.77 -1.85 6.37
CA LEU A 96 -3.15 -0.54 6.22
C LEU A 96 -3.75 0.48 7.20
N LYS A 97 -2.89 1.25 7.88
CA LYS A 97 -3.33 2.39 8.68
C LYS A 97 -3.57 3.61 7.79
N ASN A 98 -2.60 3.95 6.96
CA ASN A 98 -2.64 5.14 6.12
C ASN A 98 -2.59 4.72 4.65
N LEU A 99 -3.68 4.97 3.94
CA LEU A 99 -3.88 4.58 2.54
C LEU A 99 -3.88 5.81 1.63
N LEU A 100 -2.98 5.84 0.66
CA LEU A 100 -2.98 6.80 -0.44
C LEU A 100 -3.52 6.14 -1.70
N VAL A 101 -4.69 6.57 -2.17
CA VAL A 101 -5.30 6.07 -3.40
C VAL A 101 -4.90 6.96 -4.56
N ARG A 102 -4.30 6.36 -5.59
CA ARG A 102 -3.96 7.05 -6.84
C ARG A 102 -5.05 6.84 -7.89
N VAL A 103 -5.68 7.91 -8.28
CA VAL A 103 -6.68 7.89 -9.35
C VAL A 103 -5.99 8.03 -10.70
N PRO A 104 -6.41 7.29 -11.75
CA PRO A 104 -5.84 7.45 -13.09
C PRO A 104 -6.04 8.86 -13.64
N SER A 105 -5.06 9.39 -14.39
CA SER A 105 -5.12 10.74 -14.99
C SER A 105 -6.26 10.96 -15.98
N ALA A 106 -6.87 9.89 -16.47
CA ALA A 106 -8.06 9.96 -17.35
C ALA A 106 -9.37 9.79 -16.57
N SER A 107 -9.32 9.81 -15.23
CA SER A 107 -10.52 9.70 -14.39
C SER A 107 -11.40 10.94 -14.53
N THR A 108 -12.70 10.71 -14.42
CA THR A 108 -13.74 11.75 -14.37
C THR A 108 -14.50 11.69 -13.05
N MET A 109 -13.84 11.26 -11.98
CA MET A 109 -14.45 11.19 -10.64
C MET A 109 -14.87 12.58 -10.18
N THR A 110 -16.07 12.64 -9.60
CA THR A 110 -16.59 13.86 -8.96
C THR A 110 -16.10 13.96 -7.50
N ASP A 111 -16.27 15.13 -6.89
CA ASP A 111 -15.91 15.34 -5.48
C ASP A 111 -16.74 14.42 -4.56
N GLU A 112 -18.00 14.13 -4.92
CA GLU A 112 -18.85 13.20 -4.18
C GLU A 112 -18.33 11.77 -4.28
N GLU A 113 -17.81 11.36 -5.44
CA GLU A 113 -17.22 10.03 -5.63
C GLU A 113 -15.89 9.91 -4.88
N HIS A 114 -15.05 10.95 -4.83
CA HIS A 114 -13.84 10.98 -3.99
C HIS A 114 -14.21 10.83 -2.50
N THR A 115 -15.20 11.58 -2.03
CA THR A 115 -15.70 11.50 -0.65
C THR A 115 -16.24 10.12 -0.32
N ALA A 116 -17.03 9.52 -1.19
CA ALA A 116 -17.59 8.18 -1.02
C ALA A 116 -16.48 7.11 -0.97
N LEU A 117 -15.43 7.27 -1.79
CA LEU A 117 -14.27 6.38 -1.78
C LEU A 117 -13.54 6.44 -0.43
N ILE A 118 -13.24 7.65 0.06
CA ILE A 118 -12.59 7.86 1.36
C ILE A 118 -13.42 7.19 2.47
N GLN A 119 -14.72 7.47 2.50
CA GLN A 119 -15.61 6.90 3.50
C GLN A 119 -15.62 5.36 3.45
N SER A 120 -15.75 4.77 2.26
CA SER A 120 -15.80 3.31 2.10
C SER A 120 -14.51 2.63 2.58
N GLN A 121 -13.34 3.22 2.34
CA GLN A 121 -12.07 2.66 2.77
C GLN A 121 -11.83 2.85 4.28
N THR A 122 -12.31 3.94 4.85
CA THR A 122 -12.28 4.17 6.30
C THR A 122 -13.20 3.18 7.03
N GLU A 123 -14.40 2.97 6.52
CA GLU A 123 -15.35 1.96 7.05
C GLU A 123 -14.79 0.53 6.92
N ALA A 124 -13.98 0.25 5.90
CA ALA A 124 -13.32 -1.03 5.70
C ALA A 124 -12.08 -1.24 6.59
N GLY A 125 -11.61 -0.21 7.33
CA GLY A 125 -10.61 -0.35 8.37
C GLY A 125 -9.35 0.50 8.26
N ALA A 126 -9.18 1.31 7.20
CA ALA A 126 -8.08 2.27 7.14
C ALA A 126 -8.32 3.41 8.14
N GLU A 127 -7.29 3.81 8.89
CA GLU A 127 -7.39 4.91 9.85
C GLU A 127 -7.41 6.27 9.14
N HIS A 128 -6.57 6.42 8.11
CA HIS A 128 -6.49 7.61 7.28
C HIS A 128 -6.48 7.24 5.81
N VAL A 129 -7.28 7.94 5.02
CA VAL A 129 -7.38 7.74 3.57
C VAL A 129 -7.21 9.08 2.88
N VAL A 130 -6.28 9.13 1.92
CA VAL A 130 -6.06 10.27 1.03
C VAL A 130 -6.25 9.80 -0.40
N VAL A 131 -7.00 10.55 -1.19
CA VAL A 131 -7.15 10.32 -2.62
C VAL A 131 -6.38 11.37 -3.39
N TRP A 132 -5.45 10.94 -4.22
CA TRP A 132 -4.76 11.81 -5.16
C TRP A 132 -5.29 11.60 -6.57
N ASP A 133 -5.98 12.62 -7.07
CA ASP A 133 -6.45 12.72 -8.44
C ASP A 133 -5.59 13.75 -9.17
N PRO A 134 -4.78 13.36 -10.17
CA PRO A 134 -3.88 14.30 -10.86
C PRO A 134 -4.63 15.40 -11.63
N THR A 135 -5.94 15.25 -11.86
CA THR A 135 -6.78 16.24 -12.54
C THR A 135 -7.46 17.18 -11.55
N ALA A 136 -7.95 16.65 -10.43
CA ALA A 136 -8.82 17.40 -9.49
C ALA A 136 -8.07 17.82 -8.21
N GLY A 137 -7.00 17.13 -7.79
CA GLY A 137 -6.21 17.48 -6.61
C GLY A 137 -6.15 16.37 -5.55
N ILE A 138 -5.98 16.78 -4.30
CA ILE A 138 -5.88 15.89 -3.14
C ILE A 138 -7.14 16.03 -2.30
N PHE A 139 -7.72 14.90 -1.91
CA PHE A 139 -8.92 14.78 -1.08
C PHE A 139 -8.60 13.96 0.18
N GLU A 140 -9.09 14.44 1.32
CA GLU A 140 -8.91 13.84 2.66
C GLU A 140 -10.26 13.62 3.35
#